data_cf54d24aa60c2360039e2d19755c1f63
#
_entry.id   cf54d24aa60c2360039e2d19755c1f63
#
_cell.length_a   1.000
_cell.length_b   1.000
_cell.length_c   1.000
_cell.angle_alpha   90.00
_cell.angle_beta   90.00
_cell.angle_gamma   90.00
#
_symmetry.space_group_name_H-M   'P 1'
#
loop_
_entity.id
_entity.type
_entity.pdbx_description
1 polymer ?
#
loop_
_entity_poly.entity_id
_entity_poly.type
_entity_poly.pdbx_seq_one_letter_code
_entity_poly.pdbx_strand_id
1 'polypeptide(L)'
;MSNHKFIYSILFSHRIILFLGIVILFSGCANEDEPEQGPVNREEPEQEPVNRTVLIYMLSNNNLGSTYRFDTQNINDMLQVAASGGLNGGNLIIYRDGYDTNPQLIQIRKNESGSAEKAIIKEYPDRNSATTEVMRSVI
;
A
#
# COMPACT_ATOMS: atom_id res chain seq x y z
N MET A 1 -31.67 16.77 -34.05
CA MET A 1 -31.27 16.09 -32.83
C MET A 1 -31.56 14.61 -33.01
N SER A 2 -30.66 13.72 -33.37
CA SER A 2 -30.86 12.26 -33.20
C SER A 2 -29.85 11.34 -33.91
N ASN A 3 -28.65 11.77 -34.26
CA ASN A 3 -27.71 10.85 -34.92
C ASN A 3 -26.52 10.35 -34.06
N HIS A 4 -26.32 10.92 -32.87
CA HIS A 4 -25.20 10.50 -32.04
C HIS A 4 -25.43 9.20 -31.22
N LYS A 5 -26.67 8.86 -30.89
CA LYS A 5 -26.99 7.66 -30.11
C LYS A 5 -26.82 6.35 -30.90
N PHE A 6 -26.99 6.42 -32.20
CA PHE A 6 -26.90 5.24 -33.07
C PHE A 6 -25.47 4.75 -33.29
N ILE A 7 -24.52 5.67 -33.35
CA ILE A 7 -23.09 5.35 -33.57
C ILE A 7 -22.46 4.65 -32.37
N TYR A 8 -22.82 5.05 -31.16
CA TYR A 8 -22.30 4.40 -29.94
C TYR A 8 -22.82 2.98 -29.75
N SER A 9 -24.04 2.70 -30.19
CA SER A 9 -24.61 1.34 -30.12
C SER A 9 -23.88 0.35 -31.03
N ILE A 10 -23.49 0.78 -32.23
CA ILE A 10 -22.77 -0.07 -33.19
C ILE A 10 -21.34 -0.32 -32.75
N LEU A 11 -20.64 0.70 -32.21
CA LEU A 11 -19.28 0.56 -31.72
C LEU A 11 -19.19 -0.35 -30.48
N PHE A 12 -20.19 -0.32 -29.61
CA PHE A 12 -20.26 -1.16 -28.42
C PHE A 12 -20.46 -2.65 -28.80
N SER A 13 -21.30 -2.90 -29.80
CA SER A 13 -21.56 -4.27 -30.31
C SER A 13 -20.32 -4.91 -30.93
N HIS A 14 -19.51 -4.16 -31.68
CA HIS A 14 -18.29 -4.69 -32.31
C HIS A 14 -17.18 -5.01 -31.28
N ARG A 15 -17.08 -4.25 -30.21
CA ARG A 15 -16.09 -4.52 -29.16
C ARG A 15 -16.43 -5.79 -28.37
N ILE A 16 -17.71 -6.05 -28.11
CA ILE A 16 -18.15 -7.28 -27.43
C ILE A 16 -17.87 -8.53 -28.28
N ILE A 17 -18.12 -8.46 -29.59
CA ILE A 17 -17.87 -9.58 -30.50
C ILE A 17 -16.36 -9.89 -30.60
N LEU A 18 -15.51 -8.85 -30.58
CA LEU A 18 -14.05 -9.04 -30.64
C LEU A 18 -13.51 -9.69 -29.36
N PHE A 19 -14.08 -9.36 -28.19
CA PHE A 19 -13.72 -10.01 -26.92
C PHE A 19 -14.18 -11.47 -26.85
N LEU A 20 -15.36 -11.78 -27.38
CA LEU A 20 -15.84 -13.16 -27.40
C LEU A 20 -15.01 -14.04 -28.37
N GLY A 21 -14.52 -13.48 -29.47
CA GLY A 21 -13.68 -14.20 -30.43
C GLY A 21 -12.29 -14.58 -29.86
N ILE A 22 -11.73 -13.76 -28.98
CA ILE A 22 -10.42 -14.02 -28.36
C ILE A 22 -10.50 -15.13 -27.31
N VAL A 23 -11.61 -15.22 -26.57
CA VAL A 23 -11.80 -16.26 -25.54
C VAL A 23 -11.89 -17.67 -26.13
N ILE A 24 -12.41 -17.84 -27.35
CA ILE A 24 -12.56 -19.15 -28.00
C ILE A 24 -11.23 -19.68 -28.53
N LEU A 25 -10.24 -18.84 -28.83
CA LEU A 25 -8.94 -19.26 -29.34
C LEU A 25 -7.98 -19.85 -28.30
N PHE A 26 -8.28 -19.72 -27.01
CA PHE A 26 -7.46 -20.28 -25.92
C PHE A 26 -7.98 -21.62 -25.37
N SER A 27 -9.04 -22.20 -25.94
CA SER A 27 -9.64 -23.45 -25.46
C SER A 27 -9.05 -24.70 -26.08
N GLY A 28 -7.91 -24.62 -26.74
CA GLY A 28 -7.29 -25.73 -27.43
C GLY A 28 -5.85 -25.99 -26.99
N CYS A 29 -5.66 -26.60 -25.81
CA CYS A 29 -4.43 -27.33 -25.50
C CYS A 29 -4.75 -28.52 -24.61
N ALA A 30 -4.73 -29.68 -25.27
CA ALA A 30 -4.08 -30.92 -24.89
C ALA A 30 -4.35 -31.49 -23.49
N ASN A 31 -5.11 -32.58 -23.49
CA ASN A 31 -5.11 -33.57 -22.42
C ASN A 31 -3.72 -34.22 -22.35
N GLU A 32 -2.98 -33.90 -21.31
CA GLU A 32 -2.01 -34.80 -20.71
C GLU A 32 -2.63 -35.25 -19.40
N ASP A 33 -2.72 -36.58 -19.20
CA ASP A 33 -3.23 -37.22 -18.00
C ASP A 33 -2.36 -36.86 -16.80
N GLU A 34 -2.63 -35.69 -16.16
CA GLU A 34 -2.13 -35.43 -14.83
C GLU A 34 -3.01 -36.19 -13.83
N PRO A 35 -2.43 -36.94 -12.88
CA PRO A 35 -3.20 -37.60 -11.84
C PRO A 35 -4.01 -36.54 -11.08
N GLU A 36 -5.32 -36.77 -10.98
CA GLU A 36 -6.24 -35.96 -10.18
C GLU A 36 -5.70 -35.80 -8.75
N GLN A 37 -4.94 -34.74 -8.52
CA GLN A 37 -4.73 -34.28 -7.15
C GLN A 37 -6.06 -33.69 -6.70
N GLY A 38 -6.76 -34.40 -5.85
CA GLY A 38 -7.97 -33.93 -5.19
C GLY A 38 -7.70 -32.54 -4.56
N PRO A 39 -8.76 -31.78 -4.25
CA PRO A 39 -8.62 -30.44 -3.72
C PRO A 39 -7.71 -30.49 -2.50
N VAL A 40 -6.46 -30.07 -2.67
CA VAL A 40 -5.56 -29.80 -1.54
C VAL A 40 -6.16 -28.60 -0.86
N ASN A 41 -6.96 -28.84 0.17
CA ASN A 41 -7.27 -27.84 1.18
C ASN A 41 -5.92 -27.43 1.79
N ARG A 42 -5.21 -26.53 1.13
CA ARG A 42 -4.19 -25.74 1.82
C ARG A 42 -4.94 -24.81 2.73
N GLU A 43 -5.16 -25.27 3.94
CA GLU A 43 -5.37 -24.35 5.05
C GLU A 43 -4.10 -23.48 5.05
N GLU A 44 -4.27 -22.25 4.58
CA GLU A 44 -3.21 -21.25 4.66
C GLU A 44 -2.85 -21.14 6.14
N PRO A 45 -1.59 -21.42 6.53
CA PRO A 45 -1.26 -21.46 7.95
C PRO A 45 -1.66 -20.11 8.55
N GLU A 46 -2.55 -20.16 9.54
CA GLU A 46 -2.98 -18.99 10.31
C GLU A 46 -1.69 -18.33 10.84
N GLN A 47 -1.32 -17.20 10.23
CA GLN A 47 -0.07 -16.53 10.57
C GLN A 47 -0.22 -15.97 11.98
N GLU A 48 0.49 -16.58 12.92
CA GLU A 48 0.62 -16.05 14.29
C GLU A 48 1.03 -14.58 14.23
N PRO A 49 0.40 -13.70 15.01
CA PRO A 49 0.70 -12.27 15.00
C PRO A 49 2.17 -12.05 15.34
N VAL A 50 2.91 -11.44 14.41
CA VAL A 50 4.35 -11.23 14.55
C VAL A 50 4.58 -9.97 15.39
N ASN A 51 5.08 -10.13 16.61
CA ASN A 51 5.48 -9.00 17.46
C ASN A 51 6.81 -8.42 16.96
N ARG A 52 6.73 -7.51 15.98
CA ARG A 52 7.89 -6.81 15.42
C ARG A 52 7.65 -5.31 15.39
N THR A 53 8.73 -4.53 15.52
CA THR A 53 8.71 -3.08 15.32
C THR A 53 9.57 -2.74 14.11
N VAL A 54 9.00 -1.99 13.17
CA VAL A 54 9.72 -1.42 12.05
C VAL A 54 9.89 0.07 12.32
N LEU A 55 11.13 0.57 12.29
CA LEU A 55 11.45 1.98 12.35
C LEU A 55 11.85 2.49 10.96
N ILE A 56 11.16 3.50 10.46
CA ILE A 56 11.49 4.22 9.24
C ILE A 56 12.07 5.57 9.63
N TYR A 57 13.27 5.85 9.15
CA TYR A 57 13.93 7.14 9.35
C TYR A 57 13.82 7.97 8.06
N MET A 58 12.93 8.97 8.07
CA MET A 58 12.53 9.72 6.87
C MET A 58 13.00 11.16 6.95
N LEU A 59 14.00 11.51 6.14
CA LEU A 59 14.53 12.86 5.99
C LEU A 59 13.93 13.50 4.74
N SER A 60 12.97 14.38 4.93
CA SER A 60 12.23 15.05 3.85
C SER A 60 12.23 16.57 3.95
N ASN A 61 13.12 17.13 4.78
CA ASN A 61 13.37 18.57 4.83
C ASN A 61 14.24 19.03 3.64
N ASN A 62 13.73 18.77 2.43
CA ASN A 62 14.37 19.05 1.14
C ASN A 62 13.30 19.15 0.03
N ASN A 63 13.71 19.21 -1.24
CA ASN A 63 12.80 19.34 -2.37
C ASN A 63 11.86 18.13 -2.55
N LEU A 64 12.22 16.94 -2.08
CA LEU A 64 11.33 15.76 -2.12
C LEU A 64 10.13 15.93 -1.17
N GLY A 65 10.35 16.56 -0.02
CA GLY A 65 9.28 16.90 0.91
C GLY A 65 8.55 18.20 0.54
N SER A 66 9.28 19.27 0.21
CA SER A 66 8.68 20.60 -0.03
C SER A 66 7.88 20.67 -1.33
N THR A 67 8.42 20.14 -2.43
CA THR A 67 7.84 20.26 -3.77
C THR A 67 6.94 19.07 -4.09
N TYR A 68 7.41 17.87 -3.83
CA TYR A 68 6.76 16.63 -4.27
C TYR A 68 5.90 15.97 -3.18
N ARG A 69 6.08 16.35 -1.91
CA ARG A 69 5.32 15.81 -0.77
C ARG A 69 5.39 14.28 -0.65
N PHE A 70 6.50 13.67 -1.07
CA PHE A 70 6.66 12.21 -1.06
C PHE A 70 6.58 11.62 0.35
N ASP A 71 7.05 12.34 1.37
CA ASP A 71 6.91 11.94 2.76
C ASP A 71 5.43 11.76 3.17
N THR A 72 4.60 12.72 2.81
CA THR A 72 3.16 12.68 3.08
C THR A 72 2.47 11.56 2.30
N GLN A 73 2.82 11.38 1.02
CA GLN A 73 2.29 10.30 0.19
C GLN A 73 2.66 8.94 0.77
N ASN A 74 3.94 8.71 1.07
CA ASN A 74 4.41 7.46 1.66
C ASN A 74 3.72 7.14 3.00
N ILE A 75 3.51 8.14 3.88
CA ILE A 75 2.79 7.93 5.13
C ILE A 75 1.33 7.56 4.88
N ASN A 76 0.66 8.16 3.89
CA ASN A 76 -0.70 7.79 3.51
C ASN A 76 -0.79 6.37 2.96
N ASP A 77 0.17 5.95 2.15
CA ASP A 77 0.25 4.58 1.63
C ASP A 77 0.45 3.56 2.77
N MET A 78 1.31 3.88 3.74
CA MET A 78 1.49 3.07 4.94
C MET A 78 0.20 2.95 5.77
N LEU A 79 -0.58 4.03 5.88
CA LEU A 79 -1.89 4.01 6.54
C LEU A 79 -2.87 3.09 5.82
N GLN A 80 -2.91 3.11 4.48
CA GLN A 80 -3.78 2.22 3.70
C GLN A 80 -3.41 0.75 3.90
N VAL A 81 -2.10 0.43 3.87
CA VAL A 81 -1.62 -0.93 4.12
C VAL A 81 -1.94 -1.38 5.55
N ALA A 82 -1.76 -0.50 6.54
CA ALA A 82 -2.12 -0.78 7.92
C ALA A 82 -3.63 -1.04 8.09
N ALA A 83 -4.48 -0.28 7.42
CA ALA A 83 -5.93 -0.46 7.43
C ALA A 83 -6.32 -1.83 6.86
N SER A 84 -5.67 -2.31 5.81
CA SER A 84 -5.91 -3.61 5.19
C SER A 84 -5.27 -4.80 5.93
N GLY A 85 -4.70 -4.59 7.12
CA GLY A 85 -4.14 -5.67 7.94
C GLY A 85 -2.64 -5.84 7.82
N GLY A 86 -1.94 -5.02 7.03
CA GLY A 86 -0.49 -5.17 6.76
C GLY A 86 0.43 -5.07 7.99
N LEU A 87 -0.05 -4.59 9.14
CA LEU A 87 0.73 -4.59 10.38
C LEU A 87 0.83 -5.98 11.01
N ASN A 88 -0.20 -6.82 10.84
CA ASN A 88 -0.27 -8.18 11.41
C ASN A 88 0.22 -8.26 12.87
N GLY A 89 -0.26 -7.37 13.74
CA GLY A 89 0.16 -7.28 15.16
C GLY A 89 1.48 -6.54 15.39
N GLY A 90 2.21 -6.15 14.35
CA GLY A 90 3.46 -5.39 14.47
C GLY A 90 3.25 -3.90 14.69
N ASN A 91 4.35 -3.20 15.01
CA ASN A 91 4.39 -1.74 15.18
C ASN A 91 5.13 -1.10 14.01
N LEU A 92 4.63 0.03 13.52
CA LEU A 92 5.30 0.86 12.56
C LEU A 92 5.55 2.24 13.16
N ILE A 93 6.81 2.57 13.33
CA ILE A 93 7.28 3.85 13.87
C ILE A 93 8.01 4.60 12.76
N ILE A 94 7.72 5.88 12.59
CA ILE A 94 8.32 6.73 11.59
C ILE A 94 8.92 7.95 12.29
N TYR A 95 10.25 8.12 12.21
CA TYR A 95 10.86 9.40 12.46
C TYR A 95 10.78 10.20 11.17
N ARG A 96 10.04 11.32 11.18
CA ARG A 96 9.89 12.22 10.05
C ARG A 96 10.50 13.58 10.39
N ASP A 97 11.51 14.00 9.61
CA ASP A 97 11.98 15.38 9.54
C ASP A 97 11.43 15.99 8.25
N GLY A 98 10.30 16.68 8.36
CA GLY A 98 9.57 17.24 7.24
C GLY A 98 9.92 18.68 6.98
N TYR A 99 9.70 19.15 5.75
CA TYR A 99 9.91 20.56 5.37
C TYR A 99 8.99 21.53 6.12
N ASP A 100 7.78 21.09 6.44
CA ASP A 100 6.69 21.94 6.97
C ASP A 100 6.45 21.78 8.46
N THR A 101 7.20 20.94 9.14
CA THR A 101 7.04 20.65 10.58
C THR A 101 8.39 20.38 11.23
N ASN A 102 8.46 20.60 12.54
CA ASN A 102 9.56 20.08 13.34
C ASN A 102 9.63 18.54 13.23
N PRO A 103 10.80 17.94 13.48
CA PRO A 103 10.94 16.50 13.47
C PRO A 103 9.99 15.80 14.44
N GLN A 104 9.33 14.75 13.98
CA GLN A 104 8.30 14.01 14.70
C GLN A 104 8.58 12.52 14.72
N LEU A 105 8.24 11.87 15.83
CA LEU A 105 8.11 10.43 15.91
C LEU A 105 6.62 10.07 15.81
N ILE A 106 6.28 9.31 14.81
CA ILE A 106 4.91 8.98 14.42
C ILE A 106 4.73 7.48 14.57
N GLN A 107 3.65 7.04 15.20
CA GLN A 107 3.23 5.65 15.18
C GLN A 107 2.04 5.48 14.24
N ILE A 108 2.10 4.49 13.37
CA ILE A 108 0.94 4.00 12.64
C ILE A 108 0.43 2.77 13.37
N ARG A 109 -0.85 2.83 13.78
CA ARG A 109 -1.51 1.80 14.57
C ARG A 109 -2.97 1.65 14.16
N LYS A 110 -3.61 0.59 14.60
CA LYS A 110 -5.07 0.49 14.59
C LYS A 110 -5.64 1.15 15.84
N ASN A 111 -6.69 1.94 15.66
CA ASN A 111 -7.46 2.48 16.77
C ASN A 111 -8.46 1.43 17.28
N GLU A 112 -9.24 1.79 18.30
CA GLU A 112 -10.25 0.90 18.90
C GLU A 112 -11.33 0.43 17.93
N SER A 113 -11.62 1.20 16.88
CA SER A 113 -12.56 0.81 15.81
C SER A 113 -11.94 -0.08 14.73
N GLY A 114 -10.65 -0.42 14.85
CA GLY A 114 -9.92 -1.22 13.87
C GLY A 114 -9.41 -0.43 12.64
N SER A 115 -9.66 0.87 12.59
CA SER A 115 -9.17 1.74 11.52
C SER A 115 -7.70 2.12 11.76
N ALA A 116 -6.93 2.27 10.69
CA ALA A 116 -5.56 2.75 10.82
C ALA A 116 -5.54 4.26 11.12
N GLU A 117 -4.69 4.64 12.05
CA GLU A 117 -4.48 6.04 12.42
C GLU A 117 -2.99 6.37 12.55
N LYS A 118 -2.71 7.65 12.38
CA LYS A 118 -1.40 8.25 12.59
C LYS A 118 -1.41 8.97 13.95
N ALA A 119 -0.59 8.51 14.89
CA ALA A 119 -0.40 9.16 16.19
C ALA A 119 1.00 9.77 16.28
N ILE A 120 1.09 11.07 16.56
CA ILE A 120 2.38 11.72 16.91
C ILE A 120 2.67 11.36 18.36
N ILE A 121 3.73 10.59 18.58
CA ILE A 121 4.13 10.14 19.92
C ILE A 121 5.21 11.01 20.53
N LYS A 122 5.94 11.76 19.71
CA LYS A 122 6.93 12.72 20.16
C LYS A 122 7.22 13.78 19.09
N GLU A 123 7.43 15.01 19.53
CA GLU A 123 7.99 16.08 18.71
C GLU A 123 9.37 16.46 19.25
N TYR A 124 10.25 16.85 18.34
CA TYR A 124 11.61 17.26 18.66
C TYR A 124 11.79 18.73 18.23
N PRO A 125 12.67 19.49 18.89
CA PRO A 125 13.05 20.80 18.37
C PRO A 125 13.73 20.64 16.99
N ASP A 126 13.70 21.70 16.20
CA ASP A 126 14.40 21.75 14.92
C ASP A 126 15.89 21.38 15.11
N ARG A 127 16.38 20.48 14.26
CA ARG A 127 17.74 19.93 14.36
C ARG A 127 18.18 19.30 13.03
N ASN A 128 19.49 19.18 12.86
CA ASN A 128 20.04 18.47 11.70
C ASN A 128 19.88 16.94 11.89
N SER A 129 18.80 16.41 11.37
CA SER A 129 18.45 14.99 11.48
C SER A 129 19.36 14.07 10.65
N ALA A 130 20.24 14.60 9.79
CA ALA A 130 21.18 13.81 9.00
C ALA A 130 22.43 13.41 9.77
N THR A 131 22.50 13.66 11.09
CA THR A 131 23.66 13.27 11.91
C THR A 131 23.45 11.93 12.60
N THR A 132 24.55 11.21 12.84
CA THR A 132 24.55 9.94 13.54
C THR A 132 24.05 10.08 14.98
N GLU A 133 24.36 11.20 15.64
CA GLU A 133 23.95 11.50 17.02
C GLU A 133 22.43 11.61 17.12
N VAL A 134 21.81 12.32 16.17
CA VAL A 134 20.34 12.45 16.12
C VAL A 134 19.69 11.10 15.82
N MET A 135 20.19 10.36 14.84
CA MET A 135 19.68 9.03 14.55
C MET A 135 19.73 8.11 15.78
N ARG A 136 20.85 8.05 16.48
CA ARG A 136 21.00 7.26 17.72
C ARG A 136 20.08 7.70 18.84
N SER A 137 19.69 8.98 18.89
CA SER A 137 18.79 9.50 19.92
C SER A 137 17.33 9.13 19.72
N VAL A 138 16.99 8.57 18.55
CA VAL A 138 15.63 8.18 18.16
C VAL A 138 15.42 6.67 18.35
N ILE A 139 16.48 5.89 18.21
CA ILE A 139 16.48 4.43 18.38
C ILE A 139 16.64 4.05 19.83
#